data_472047df3646d21a475aebfcfb04e2cb
#
_entry.id   472047df3646d21a475aebfcfb04e2cb
#
_cell.length_a   1.000
_cell.length_b   1.000
_cell.length_c   1.000
_cell.angle_alpha   90.00
_cell.angle_beta   90.00
_cell.angle_gamma   90.00
#
_symmetry.space_group_name_H-M   'P 1'
#
loop_
_entity.id
_entity.type
_entity.pdbx_description
1 polymer ?
#
loop_
_entity_poly.entity_id
_entity_poly.type
_entity_poly.pdbx_seq_one_letter_code
_entity_poly.pdbx_strand_id
1 'polypeptide(L)'
;RETTNDPVARFVLYCEARDEAAEAGEGRLFLEVIDALGRQYELDELKMASTALQRAMKNLRDLAAQKAVVEVGIRLARRANSQENYEAARALAESARDLARKSRDLALVRQAAATWYEVEAYARLFADFSKAETILSEHPEDPLANYLAGRYYCFVRNQWQRGLPMLAKGNNEQLRQLAVAELASAADAMQKVELADRWRAAGESAEELFQRFYYERAMYWYRNALSGLSGIDRTRVEKQLEELKKQLAPK
;
A
#
# COMPACT_ATOMS: atom_id res chain seq x y z
N ARG A 1 0.15 29.53 30.25
CA ARG A 1 0.70 30.50 29.28
C ARG A 1 2.20 30.36 29.06
N GLU A 2 2.99 29.98 30.08
CA GLU A 2 4.47 29.83 29.97
C GLU A 2 4.91 28.62 29.18
N THR A 3 4.20 27.51 29.28
CA THR A 3 4.52 26.25 28.57
C THR A 3 4.27 26.28 27.03
N THR A 4 3.51 27.26 26.53
CA THR A 4 3.22 27.40 25.09
C THR A 4 4.40 27.91 24.28
N ASN A 5 5.39 28.55 24.91
CA ASN A 5 6.55 29.12 24.23
C ASN A 5 7.84 28.26 24.39
N ASP A 6 7.83 27.26 25.27
CA ASP A 6 8.96 26.33 25.42
C ASP A 6 8.77 25.10 24.50
N PRO A 7 9.63 24.93 23.48
CA PRO A 7 9.53 23.79 22.56
C PRO A 7 9.73 22.44 23.26
N VAL A 8 10.57 22.38 24.29
CA VAL A 8 10.86 21.15 25.05
C VAL A 8 9.65 20.75 25.90
N ALA A 9 9.10 21.74 26.67
CA ALA A 9 7.90 21.47 27.45
C ALA A 9 6.72 21.06 26.59
N ARG A 10 6.57 21.68 25.41
CA ARG A 10 5.53 21.30 24.45
C ARG A 10 5.73 19.88 23.91
N PHE A 11 6.96 19.50 23.59
CA PHE A 11 7.27 18.14 23.16
C PHE A 11 6.90 17.10 24.22
N VAL A 12 7.25 17.34 25.48
CA VAL A 12 6.88 16.45 26.59
C VAL A 12 5.38 16.32 26.72
N LEU A 13 4.63 17.42 26.67
CA LEU A 13 3.16 17.40 26.71
C LEU A 13 2.53 16.59 25.56
N TYR A 14 3.06 16.71 24.34
CA TYR A 14 2.60 15.88 23.23
C TYR A 14 2.90 14.39 23.46
N CYS A 15 4.06 14.06 24.03
CA CYS A 15 4.38 12.67 24.36
C CYS A 15 3.45 12.10 25.43
N GLU A 16 3.14 12.87 26.47
CA GLU A 16 2.15 12.47 27.51
C GLU A 16 0.75 12.34 26.94
N ALA A 17 0.27 13.32 26.16
CA ALA A 17 -1.02 13.26 25.50
C ALA A 17 -1.16 12.05 24.55
N ARG A 18 -0.09 11.71 23.85
CA ARG A 18 -0.02 10.51 23.01
C ARG A 18 -0.19 9.24 23.82
N ASP A 19 0.56 9.11 24.92
CA ASP A 19 0.56 7.91 25.74
C ASP A 19 -0.80 7.75 26.47
N GLU A 20 -1.35 8.83 27.00
CA GLU A 20 -2.69 8.85 27.60
C GLU A 20 -3.78 8.52 26.58
N ALA A 21 -3.75 9.08 25.38
CA ALA A 21 -4.72 8.79 24.33
C ALA A 21 -4.66 7.31 23.90
N ALA A 22 -3.47 6.72 23.84
CA ALA A 22 -3.28 5.31 23.53
C ALA A 22 -3.83 4.41 24.65
N GLU A 23 -3.58 4.74 25.92
CA GLU A 23 -4.05 3.99 27.08
C GLU A 23 -5.57 4.11 27.30
N ALA A 24 -6.15 5.26 26.97
CA ALA A 24 -7.60 5.48 27.00
C ALA A 24 -8.35 4.87 25.80
N GLY A 25 -7.64 4.45 24.76
CA GLY A 25 -8.25 3.99 23.50
C GLY A 25 -8.84 5.12 22.65
N GLU A 26 -8.42 6.36 22.89
CA GLU A 26 -8.84 7.56 22.17
C GLU A 26 -8.10 7.66 20.81
N GLY A 27 -8.42 6.73 19.88
CA GLY A 27 -7.68 6.54 18.64
C GLY A 27 -7.60 7.76 17.76
N ARG A 28 -8.65 8.62 17.74
CA ARG A 28 -8.63 9.87 16.99
C ARG A 28 -7.62 10.88 17.57
N LEU A 29 -7.68 11.10 18.87
CA LEU A 29 -6.76 12.00 19.56
C LEU A 29 -5.31 11.52 19.42
N PHE A 30 -5.10 10.21 19.53
CA PHE A 30 -3.77 9.61 19.32
C PHE A 30 -3.19 9.97 17.94
N LEU A 31 -3.99 9.81 16.87
CA LEU A 31 -3.54 10.15 15.51
C LEU A 31 -3.29 11.65 15.34
N GLU A 32 -4.14 12.51 15.89
CA GLU A 32 -3.97 13.97 15.86
C GLU A 32 -2.66 14.39 16.55
N VAL A 33 -2.32 13.76 17.68
CA VAL A 33 -1.07 14.03 18.41
C VAL A 33 0.15 13.51 17.64
N ILE A 34 0.09 12.32 17.04
CA ILE A 34 1.17 11.78 16.19
C ILE A 34 1.44 12.71 15.00
N ASP A 35 0.38 13.15 14.32
CA ASP A 35 0.51 14.06 13.18
C ASP A 35 1.05 15.45 13.61
N ALA A 36 0.73 15.93 14.81
CA ALA A 36 1.28 17.16 15.35
C ALA A 36 2.77 17.04 15.67
N LEU A 37 3.17 15.92 16.28
CA LEU A 37 4.59 15.61 16.55
C LEU A 37 5.41 15.55 15.26
N GLY A 38 4.91 14.83 14.24
CA GLY A 38 5.61 14.72 12.95
C GLY A 38 5.76 16.07 12.22
N ARG A 39 4.75 16.97 12.34
CA ARG A 39 4.83 18.30 11.71
C ARG A 39 5.74 19.30 12.45
N GLN A 40 5.84 19.19 13.77
CA GLN A 40 6.58 20.18 14.59
C GLN A 40 7.99 19.77 14.89
N TYR A 41 8.28 18.47 14.86
CA TYR A 41 9.58 17.93 15.21
C TYR A 41 10.00 16.95 14.12
N GLU A 42 11.24 17.02 13.66
CA GLU A 42 11.83 16.10 12.69
C GLU A 42 12.07 14.71 13.31
N LEU A 43 10.99 13.97 13.56
CA LEU A 43 11.00 12.68 14.25
C LEU A 43 10.41 11.58 13.40
N ASP A 44 10.83 10.36 13.65
CA ASP A 44 10.17 9.16 13.12
C ASP A 44 8.84 8.93 13.88
N GLU A 45 7.79 9.60 13.37
CA GLU A 45 6.44 9.55 13.94
C GLU A 45 5.87 8.13 14.01
N LEU A 46 6.20 7.28 13.02
CA LEU A 46 5.72 5.91 12.96
C LEU A 46 6.38 5.01 14.00
N LYS A 47 7.66 5.19 14.25
CA LYS A 47 8.38 4.50 15.33
C LYS A 47 7.85 4.92 16.70
N MET A 48 7.60 6.21 16.88
CA MET A 48 7.01 6.74 18.11
C MET A 48 5.60 6.18 18.34
N ALA A 49 4.76 6.16 17.30
CA ALA A 49 3.42 5.60 17.35
C ALA A 49 3.44 4.10 17.68
N SER A 50 4.30 3.34 17.02
CA SER A 50 4.47 1.91 17.27
C SER A 50 4.83 1.63 18.74
N THR A 51 5.81 2.36 19.28
CA THR A 51 6.25 2.21 20.67
C THR A 51 5.12 2.53 21.68
N ALA A 52 4.37 3.62 21.45
CA ALA A 52 3.28 4.03 22.31
C ALA A 52 2.13 3.01 22.29
N LEU A 53 1.73 2.56 21.09
CA LEU A 53 0.70 1.54 20.94
C LEU A 53 1.09 0.21 21.59
N GLN A 54 2.33 -0.25 21.41
CA GLN A 54 2.83 -1.47 22.04
C GLN A 54 2.80 -1.40 23.57
N ARG A 55 3.09 -0.22 24.14
CA ARG A 55 3.00 0.02 25.59
C ARG A 55 1.54 -0.06 26.07
N ALA A 56 0.64 0.67 25.40
CA ALA A 56 -0.77 0.69 25.74
C ALA A 56 -1.41 -0.71 25.67
N MET A 57 -1.07 -1.48 24.64
CA MET A 57 -1.59 -2.85 24.44
C MET A 57 -1.32 -3.82 25.58
N LYS A 58 -0.27 -3.61 26.38
CA LYS A 58 0.06 -4.47 27.54
C LYS A 58 -0.95 -4.34 28.67
N ASN A 59 -1.54 -3.16 28.84
CA ASN A 59 -2.37 -2.81 29.99
C ASN A 59 -3.86 -2.66 29.64
N LEU A 60 -4.21 -2.62 28.36
CA LEU A 60 -5.57 -2.35 27.90
C LEU A 60 -6.51 -3.52 28.21
N ARG A 61 -7.51 -3.30 29.09
CA ARG A 61 -8.51 -4.31 29.48
C ARG A 61 -9.89 -4.05 28.87
N ASP A 62 -10.21 -2.79 28.61
CA ASP A 62 -11.49 -2.40 28.01
C ASP A 62 -11.58 -2.84 26.56
N LEU A 63 -12.67 -3.50 26.17
CA LEU A 63 -12.86 -4.05 24.83
C LEU A 63 -13.05 -2.96 23.77
N ALA A 64 -13.72 -1.86 24.13
CA ALA A 64 -13.92 -0.76 23.19
C ALA A 64 -12.60 -0.04 22.89
N ALA A 65 -11.80 0.20 23.93
CA ALA A 65 -10.46 0.76 23.79
C ALA A 65 -9.53 -0.19 23.01
N GLN A 66 -9.59 -1.49 23.24
CA GLN A 66 -8.83 -2.48 22.45
C GLN A 66 -9.17 -2.38 20.96
N LYS A 67 -10.45 -2.29 20.63
CA LYS A 67 -10.92 -2.16 19.24
C LYS A 67 -10.38 -0.89 18.60
N ALA A 68 -10.51 0.26 19.27
CA ALA A 68 -10.01 1.53 18.79
C ALA A 68 -8.49 1.52 18.52
N VAL A 69 -7.72 0.94 19.45
CA VAL A 69 -6.25 0.81 19.29
C VAL A 69 -5.87 -0.11 18.14
N VAL A 70 -6.59 -1.21 17.92
CA VAL A 70 -6.36 -2.10 16.77
C VAL A 70 -6.64 -1.37 15.46
N GLU A 71 -7.75 -0.63 15.36
CA GLU A 71 -8.09 0.16 14.16
C GLU A 71 -7.02 1.22 13.84
N VAL A 72 -6.50 1.88 14.87
CA VAL A 72 -5.37 2.82 14.75
C VAL A 72 -4.11 2.11 14.27
N GLY A 73 -3.77 0.97 14.88
CA GLY A 73 -2.62 0.16 14.49
C GLY A 73 -2.67 -0.28 13.02
N ILE A 74 -3.84 -0.74 12.55
CA ILE A 74 -4.08 -1.09 11.14
C ILE A 74 -3.86 0.13 10.22
N ARG A 75 -4.41 1.29 10.59
CA ARG A 75 -4.28 2.53 9.80
C ARG A 75 -2.82 2.97 9.70
N LEU A 76 -2.11 2.97 10.81
CA LEU A 76 -0.69 3.35 10.84
C LEU A 76 0.20 2.32 10.12
N ALA A 77 -0.09 1.03 10.21
CA ALA A 77 0.61 0.00 9.46
C ALA A 77 0.48 0.21 7.94
N ARG A 78 -0.73 0.52 7.45
CA ARG A 78 -0.95 0.85 6.04
C ARG A 78 -0.25 2.15 5.62
N ARG A 79 -0.25 3.17 6.48
CA ARG A 79 0.50 4.41 6.24
C ARG A 79 1.99 4.15 6.13
N ALA A 80 2.56 3.41 7.07
CA ALA A 80 3.97 3.02 7.05
C ALA A 80 4.31 2.20 5.79
N ASN A 81 3.44 1.26 5.40
CA ASN A 81 3.58 0.46 4.19
C ASN A 81 3.60 1.35 2.92
N SER A 82 2.72 2.35 2.83
CA SER A 82 2.67 3.29 1.70
C SER A 82 3.89 4.23 1.64
N GLN A 83 4.60 4.40 2.74
CA GLN A 83 5.86 5.18 2.84
C GLN A 83 7.11 4.29 2.69
N GLU A 84 6.93 3.02 2.35
CA GLU A 84 8.01 2.01 2.26
C GLU A 84 8.79 1.81 3.59
N ASN A 85 8.22 2.24 4.72
CA ASN A 85 8.77 1.98 6.05
C ASN A 85 8.27 0.62 6.56
N TYR A 86 8.81 -0.46 5.98
CA TYR A 86 8.34 -1.82 6.24
C TYR A 86 8.68 -2.32 7.64
N GLU A 87 9.70 -1.79 8.30
CA GLU A 87 10.01 -2.10 9.69
C GLU A 87 8.89 -1.63 10.62
N ALA A 88 8.52 -0.35 10.52
CA ALA A 88 7.41 0.20 11.30
C ALA A 88 6.06 -0.44 10.92
N ALA A 89 5.83 -0.68 9.63
CA ALA A 89 4.61 -1.33 9.14
C ALA A 89 4.42 -2.72 9.76
N ARG A 90 5.47 -3.54 9.78
CA ARG A 90 5.46 -4.88 10.40
C ARG A 90 5.17 -4.81 11.89
N ALA A 91 5.89 -3.97 12.63
CA ALA A 91 5.71 -3.83 14.07
C ALA A 91 4.29 -3.41 14.44
N LEU A 92 3.70 -2.46 13.70
CA LEU A 92 2.33 -1.99 13.88
C LEU A 92 1.30 -3.07 13.51
N ALA A 93 1.46 -3.74 12.37
CA ALA A 93 0.54 -4.76 11.91
C ALA A 93 0.55 -6.00 12.83
N GLU A 94 1.71 -6.43 13.31
CA GLU A 94 1.86 -7.53 14.26
C GLU A 94 1.18 -7.21 15.59
N SER A 95 1.45 -6.03 16.14
CA SER A 95 0.84 -5.54 17.36
C SER A 95 -0.69 -5.48 17.26
N ALA A 96 -1.20 -4.92 16.15
CA ALA A 96 -2.64 -4.86 15.89
C ALA A 96 -3.27 -6.26 15.80
N ARG A 97 -2.62 -7.19 15.10
CA ARG A 97 -3.08 -8.58 14.96
C ARG A 97 -3.14 -9.30 16.31
N ASP A 98 -2.12 -9.13 17.13
CA ASP A 98 -2.04 -9.82 18.41
C ASP A 98 -3.05 -9.26 19.43
N LEU A 99 -3.33 -7.95 19.41
CA LEU A 99 -4.39 -7.36 20.22
C LEU A 99 -5.78 -7.75 19.70
N ALA A 100 -6.00 -7.76 18.38
CA ALA A 100 -7.27 -8.16 17.79
C ALA A 100 -7.70 -9.57 18.23
N ARG A 101 -6.76 -10.52 18.33
CA ARG A 101 -7.02 -11.88 18.82
C ARG A 101 -7.59 -11.90 20.24
N LYS A 102 -7.30 -10.90 21.08
CA LYS A 102 -7.80 -10.80 22.47
C LYS A 102 -9.20 -10.17 22.51
N SER A 103 -9.59 -9.39 21.49
CA SER A 103 -10.84 -8.61 21.47
C SER A 103 -12.12 -9.44 21.30
N ARG A 104 -12.02 -10.72 20.90
CA ARG A 104 -13.16 -11.61 20.55
C ARG A 104 -14.02 -11.10 19.38
N ASP A 105 -13.60 -10.07 18.67
CA ASP A 105 -14.26 -9.52 17.47
C ASP A 105 -13.67 -10.18 16.23
N LEU A 106 -14.41 -11.12 15.62
CA LEU A 106 -13.94 -11.88 14.46
C LEU A 106 -13.70 -11.00 13.21
N ALA A 107 -14.48 -9.92 13.03
CA ALA A 107 -14.29 -9.01 11.92
C ALA A 107 -12.96 -8.26 12.07
N LEU A 108 -12.69 -7.77 13.28
CA LEU A 108 -11.45 -7.08 13.61
C LEU A 108 -10.22 -8.00 13.48
N VAL A 109 -10.35 -9.27 13.92
CA VAL A 109 -9.29 -10.29 13.78
C VAL A 109 -8.97 -10.52 12.29
N ARG A 110 -10.00 -10.66 11.45
CA ARG A 110 -9.80 -10.85 10.00
C ARG A 110 -9.13 -9.64 9.36
N GLN A 111 -9.57 -8.42 9.71
CA GLN A 111 -9.01 -7.18 9.17
C GLN A 111 -7.54 -6.99 9.58
N ALA A 112 -7.20 -7.21 10.83
CA ALA A 112 -5.83 -7.11 11.32
C ALA A 112 -4.92 -8.19 10.70
N ALA A 113 -5.41 -9.42 10.55
CA ALA A 113 -4.68 -10.49 9.88
C ALA A 113 -4.44 -10.16 8.39
N ALA A 114 -5.46 -9.68 7.68
CA ALA A 114 -5.31 -9.26 6.27
C ALA A 114 -4.27 -8.15 6.12
N THR A 115 -4.29 -7.15 7.01
CA THR A 115 -3.28 -6.06 7.00
C THR A 115 -1.87 -6.60 7.26
N TRP A 116 -1.72 -7.54 8.18
CA TRP A 116 -0.42 -8.15 8.46
C TRP A 116 0.11 -8.93 7.25
N TYR A 117 -0.74 -9.74 6.58
CA TYR A 117 -0.35 -10.46 5.37
C TYR A 117 0.01 -9.50 4.23
N GLU A 118 -0.75 -8.42 4.08
CA GLU A 118 -0.46 -7.37 3.09
C GLU A 118 0.92 -6.75 3.32
N VAL A 119 1.22 -6.30 4.55
CA VAL A 119 2.51 -5.71 4.92
C VAL A 119 3.66 -6.69 4.69
N GLU A 120 3.51 -7.96 5.09
CA GLU A 120 4.54 -8.98 4.86
C GLU A 120 4.83 -9.19 3.37
N ALA A 121 3.80 -9.18 2.53
CA ALA A 121 3.98 -9.34 1.10
C ALA A 121 4.72 -8.14 0.47
N TYR A 122 4.36 -6.92 0.83
CA TYR A 122 5.07 -5.73 0.35
C TYR A 122 6.52 -5.67 0.84
N ALA A 123 6.77 -6.06 2.08
CA ALA A 123 8.12 -6.11 2.62
C ALA A 123 9.01 -7.14 1.91
N ARG A 124 8.44 -8.29 1.49
CA ARG A 124 9.14 -9.27 0.65
C ARG A 124 9.44 -8.71 -0.74
N LEU A 125 8.45 -8.07 -1.37
CA LEU A 125 8.66 -7.40 -2.66
C LEU A 125 9.79 -6.38 -2.60
N PHE A 126 9.86 -5.60 -1.52
CA PHE A 126 10.94 -4.64 -1.32
C PHE A 126 12.29 -5.29 -1.12
N ALA A 127 12.36 -6.38 -0.35
CA ALA A 127 13.60 -7.13 -0.16
C ALA A 127 14.12 -7.72 -1.48
N ASP A 128 13.22 -8.26 -2.31
CA ASP A 128 13.56 -8.78 -3.63
C ASP A 128 13.99 -7.66 -4.58
N PHE A 129 13.30 -6.53 -4.55
CA PHE A 129 13.64 -5.31 -5.29
C PHE A 129 15.04 -4.79 -4.92
N SER A 130 15.35 -4.70 -3.62
CA SER A 130 16.66 -4.19 -3.16
C SER A 130 17.82 -5.09 -3.63
N LYS A 131 17.63 -6.41 -3.60
CA LYS A 131 18.60 -7.38 -4.16
C LYS A 131 18.74 -7.21 -5.67
N ALA A 132 17.60 -7.06 -6.36
CA ALA A 132 17.58 -6.87 -7.80
C ALA A 132 18.31 -5.59 -8.23
N GLU A 133 18.15 -4.47 -7.53
CA GLU A 133 18.90 -3.23 -7.82
C GLU A 133 20.41 -3.43 -7.67
N THR A 134 20.85 -4.18 -6.67
CA THR A 134 22.27 -4.53 -6.51
C THR A 134 22.79 -5.36 -7.69
N ILE A 135 22.04 -6.38 -8.12
CA ILE A 135 22.41 -7.20 -9.28
C ILE A 135 22.46 -6.36 -10.56
N LEU A 136 21.46 -5.49 -10.78
CA LEU A 136 21.37 -4.66 -11.99
C LEU A 136 22.48 -3.62 -12.08
N SER A 137 23.12 -3.24 -10.97
CA SER A 137 24.28 -2.35 -11.01
C SER A 137 25.51 -3.00 -11.68
N GLU A 138 25.65 -4.31 -11.60
CA GLU A 138 26.76 -5.09 -12.20
C GLU A 138 26.30 -5.81 -13.47
N HIS A 139 25.07 -6.29 -13.50
CA HIS A 139 24.47 -7.07 -14.59
C HIS A 139 23.14 -6.46 -15.07
N PRO A 140 23.17 -5.36 -15.86
CA PRO A 140 21.95 -4.60 -16.26
C PRO A 140 20.93 -5.42 -17.08
N GLU A 141 21.37 -6.51 -17.70
CA GLU A 141 20.54 -7.39 -18.54
C GLU A 141 20.06 -8.66 -17.80
N ASP A 142 20.33 -8.81 -16.49
CA ASP A 142 19.84 -9.98 -15.74
C ASP A 142 18.32 -10.07 -15.80
N PRO A 143 17.74 -11.18 -16.35
CA PRO A 143 16.29 -11.22 -16.59
C PRO A 143 15.48 -11.33 -15.30
N LEU A 144 15.99 -11.98 -14.27
CA LEU A 144 15.28 -12.12 -12.99
C LEU A 144 15.28 -10.77 -12.25
N ALA A 145 16.43 -10.12 -12.19
CA ALA A 145 16.55 -8.82 -11.54
C ALA A 145 15.70 -7.74 -12.25
N ASN A 146 15.68 -7.74 -13.59
CA ASN A 146 14.79 -6.86 -14.36
C ASN A 146 13.31 -7.14 -14.07
N TYR A 147 12.89 -8.39 -13.96
CA TYR A 147 11.51 -8.72 -13.58
C TYR A 147 11.17 -8.21 -12.17
N LEU A 148 12.01 -8.49 -11.18
CA LEU A 148 11.76 -8.11 -9.78
C LEU A 148 11.73 -6.59 -9.60
N ALA A 149 12.71 -5.89 -10.17
CA ALA A 149 12.77 -4.43 -10.10
C ALA A 149 11.65 -3.78 -10.91
N GLY A 150 11.39 -4.23 -12.12
CA GLY A 150 10.33 -3.70 -12.98
C GLY A 150 8.95 -3.85 -12.36
N ARG A 151 8.65 -5.01 -11.75
CA ARG A 151 7.40 -5.24 -11.02
C ARG A 151 7.24 -4.29 -9.84
N TYR A 152 8.30 -4.08 -9.06
CA TYR A 152 8.26 -3.16 -7.93
C TYR A 152 8.02 -1.71 -8.37
N TYR A 153 8.74 -1.24 -9.39
CA TYR A 153 8.54 0.09 -9.94
C TYR A 153 7.13 0.30 -10.49
N CYS A 154 6.59 -0.66 -11.24
CA CYS A 154 5.26 -0.55 -11.82
C CYS A 154 4.16 -0.64 -10.74
N PHE A 155 4.19 -1.67 -9.92
CA PHE A 155 3.07 -2.02 -9.06
C PHE A 155 3.10 -1.28 -7.71
N VAL A 156 4.27 -1.14 -7.10
CA VAL A 156 4.36 -0.51 -5.78
C VAL A 156 4.55 0.99 -5.88
N ARG A 157 5.50 1.43 -6.72
CA ARG A 157 5.84 2.85 -6.87
C ARG A 157 5.03 3.58 -7.93
N ASN A 158 4.21 2.88 -8.71
CA ASN A 158 3.47 3.44 -9.86
C ASN A 158 4.36 4.18 -10.88
N GLN A 159 5.64 3.77 -10.98
CA GLN A 159 6.65 4.35 -11.88
C GLN A 159 6.74 3.54 -13.18
N TRP A 160 5.67 3.54 -13.97
CA TRP A 160 5.54 2.75 -15.19
C TRP A 160 6.60 3.04 -16.24
N GLN A 161 6.99 4.31 -16.39
CA GLN A 161 8.04 4.70 -17.34
C GLN A 161 9.40 4.05 -17.02
N ARG A 162 9.69 3.82 -15.74
CA ARG A 162 10.92 3.14 -15.29
C ARG A 162 10.75 1.62 -15.30
N GLY A 163 9.61 1.12 -14.88
CA GLY A 163 9.39 -0.31 -14.69
C GLY A 163 9.11 -1.07 -15.98
N LEU A 164 8.38 -0.50 -16.97
CA LEU A 164 8.05 -1.20 -18.22
C LEU A 164 9.27 -1.65 -19.03
N PRO A 165 10.32 -0.82 -19.27
CA PRO A 165 11.53 -1.28 -19.95
C PRO A 165 12.22 -2.45 -19.23
N MET A 166 12.17 -2.48 -17.90
CA MET A 166 12.70 -3.58 -17.09
C MET A 166 11.84 -4.84 -17.23
N LEU A 167 10.51 -4.72 -17.12
CA LEU A 167 9.60 -5.85 -17.35
C LEU A 167 9.76 -6.46 -18.74
N ALA A 168 10.01 -5.65 -19.75
CA ALA A 168 10.25 -6.10 -21.12
C ALA A 168 11.52 -6.96 -21.26
N LYS A 169 12.49 -6.81 -20.36
CA LYS A 169 13.72 -7.63 -20.27
C LYS A 169 13.57 -8.78 -19.27
N GLY A 170 12.47 -8.78 -18.49
CA GLY A 170 12.24 -9.73 -17.41
C GLY A 170 11.96 -11.16 -17.89
N ASN A 171 12.16 -12.13 -16.98
CA ASN A 171 11.94 -13.55 -17.24
C ASN A 171 10.49 -14.02 -17.02
N ASN A 172 9.58 -13.15 -16.55
CA ASN A 172 8.17 -13.48 -16.47
C ASN A 172 7.51 -13.20 -17.82
N GLU A 173 7.18 -14.27 -18.56
CA GLU A 173 6.69 -14.20 -19.93
C GLU A 173 5.43 -13.33 -20.09
N GLN A 174 4.45 -13.48 -19.20
CA GLN A 174 3.20 -12.74 -19.26
C GLN A 174 3.45 -11.23 -19.10
N LEU A 175 4.18 -10.82 -18.06
CA LEU A 175 4.51 -9.41 -17.84
C LEU A 175 5.43 -8.85 -18.91
N ARG A 176 6.35 -9.65 -19.41
CA ARG A 176 7.23 -9.27 -20.53
C ARG A 176 6.42 -8.93 -21.78
N GLN A 177 5.47 -9.80 -22.16
CA GLN A 177 4.63 -9.56 -23.34
C GLN A 177 3.73 -8.33 -23.16
N LEU A 178 3.16 -8.11 -21.97
CA LEU A 178 2.40 -6.91 -21.68
C LEU A 178 3.24 -5.64 -21.76
N ALA A 179 4.43 -5.67 -21.17
CA ALA A 179 5.35 -4.52 -21.20
C ALA A 179 5.81 -4.20 -22.63
N VAL A 180 6.18 -5.21 -23.42
CA VAL A 180 6.57 -5.02 -24.83
C VAL A 180 5.41 -4.42 -25.63
N ALA A 181 4.19 -4.94 -25.47
CA ALA A 181 3.03 -4.42 -26.18
C ALA A 181 2.72 -2.96 -25.77
N GLU A 182 2.89 -2.64 -24.51
CA GLU A 182 2.67 -1.28 -24.01
C GLU A 182 3.74 -0.29 -24.49
N LEU A 183 5.00 -0.70 -24.51
CA LEU A 183 6.12 0.11 -25.02
C LEU A 183 6.05 0.35 -26.55
N ALA A 184 5.40 -0.56 -27.29
CA ALA A 184 5.17 -0.39 -28.72
C ALA A 184 4.19 0.75 -29.06
N SER A 185 3.58 1.36 -28.04
CA SER A 185 2.61 2.47 -28.11
C SER A 185 1.35 2.14 -28.90
N ALA A 186 0.24 1.96 -28.21
CA ALA A 186 -1.08 1.86 -28.83
C ALA A 186 -1.44 3.19 -29.53
N ALA A 187 -1.44 3.19 -30.86
CA ALA A 187 -1.59 4.40 -31.67
C ALA A 187 -3.05 4.89 -31.72
N ASP A 188 -4.02 3.95 -31.74
CA ASP A 188 -5.44 4.28 -31.83
C ASP A 188 -6.24 3.78 -30.61
N ALA A 189 -7.52 4.14 -30.57
CA ALA A 189 -8.40 3.81 -29.44
C ALA A 189 -8.65 2.31 -29.30
N MET A 190 -8.75 1.57 -30.41
CA MET A 190 -9.00 0.11 -30.36
C MET A 190 -7.78 -0.66 -29.87
N GLN A 191 -6.57 -0.26 -30.27
CA GLN A 191 -5.33 -0.83 -29.76
C GLN A 191 -5.17 -0.59 -28.25
N LYS A 192 -5.60 0.59 -27.75
CA LYS A 192 -5.64 0.87 -26.31
C LYS A 192 -6.64 -0.04 -25.57
N VAL A 193 -7.81 -0.31 -26.18
CA VAL A 193 -8.79 -1.25 -25.63
C VAL A 193 -8.21 -2.66 -25.59
N GLU A 194 -7.58 -3.13 -26.67
CA GLU A 194 -6.96 -4.45 -26.70
C GLU A 194 -5.89 -4.61 -25.61
N LEU A 195 -5.05 -3.59 -25.44
CA LEU A 195 -4.02 -3.57 -24.38
C LEU A 195 -4.66 -3.60 -23.00
N ALA A 196 -5.76 -2.86 -22.79
CA ALA A 196 -6.51 -2.90 -21.54
C ALA A 196 -7.13 -4.27 -21.27
N ASP A 197 -7.71 -4.91 -22.30
CA ASP A 197 -8.27 -6.27 -22.23
C ASP A 197 -7.18 -7.29 -21.83
N ARG A 198 -5.96 -7.17 -22.37
CA ARG A 198 -4.82 -8.03 -22.03
C ARG A 198 -4.36 -7.83 -20.58
N TRP A 199 -4.27 -6.58 -20.09
CA TRP A 199 -3.96 -6.29 -18.70
C TRP A 199 -5.03 -6.85 -17.76
N ARG A 200 -6.32 -6.72 -18.10
CA ARG A 200 -7.43 -7.26 -17.32
C ARG A 200 -7.36 -8.79 -17.24
N ALA A 201 -7.19 -9.47 -18.37
CA ALA A 201 -7.08 -10.93 -18.42
C ALA A 201 -5.88 -11.45 -17.60
N ALA A 202 -4.75 -10.73 -17.61
CA ALA A 202 -3.62 -11.07 -16.75
C ALA A 202 -3.97 -10.92 -15.27
N GLY A 203 -4.75 -9.90 -14.90
CA GLY A 203 -5.23 -9.72 -13.53
C GLY A 203 -6.15 -10.84 -13.05
N GLU A 204 -7.00 -11.39 -13.91
CA GLU A 204 -7.90 -12.51 -13.57
C GLU A 204 -7.14 -13.79 -13.18
N SER A 205 -5.92 -13.98 -13.68
CA SER A 205 -5.03 -15.10 -13.36
C SER A 205 -3.98 -14.80 -12.30
N ALA A 206 -3.88 -13.56 -11.83
CA ALA A 206 -2.89 -13.14 -10.85
C ALA A 206 -3.30 -13.52 -9.42
N GLU A 207 -2.32 -13.62 -8.52
CA GLU A 207 -2.58 -13.73 -7.10
C GLU A 207 -3.42 -12.54 -6.60
N GLU A 208 -4.39 -12.79 -5.70
CA GLU A 208 -5.37 -11.81 -5.21
C GLU A 208 -4.72 -10.47 -4.79
N LEU A 209 -3.58 -10.53 -4.10
CA LEU A 209 -2.83 -9.35 -3.66
C LEU A 209 -2.40 -8.46 -4.83
N PHE A 210 -2.10 -9.05 -6.00
CA PHE A 210 -1.57 -8.32 -7.15
C PHE A 210 -2.65 -7.94 -8.18
N GLN A 211 -3.82 -8.57 -8.15
CA GLN A 211 -4.90 -8.32 -9.11
C GLN A 211 -5.21 -6.84 -9.28
N ARG A 212 -5.24 -6.09 -8.16
CA ARG A 212 -5.52 -4.65 -8.18
C ARG A 212 -4.60 -3.87 -9.12
N PHE A 213 -3.32 -4.19 -9.18
CA PHE A 213 -2.35 -3.47 -10.01
C PHE A 213 -2.60 -3.69 -11.52
N TYR A 214 -2.95 -4.91 -11.88
CA TYR A 214 -3.34 -5.25 -13.25
C TYR A 214 -4.63 -4.54 -13.65
N TYR A 215 -5.64 -4.54 -12.76
CA TYR A 215 -6.92 -3.89 -13.00
C TYR A 215 -6.79 -2.36 -13.06
N GLU A 216 -5.99 -1.75 -12.19
CA GLU A 216 -5.67 -0.32 -12.24
C GLU A 216 -5.00 0.04 -13.57
N ARG A 217 -4.08 -0.82 -14.07
CA ARG A 217 -3.44 -0.60 -15.37
C ARG A 217 -4.40 -0.78 -16.54
N ALA A 218 -5.27 -1.79 -16.50
CA ALA A 218 -6.34 -1.95 -17.48
C ALA A 218 -7.27 -0.73 -17.51
N MET A 219 -7.68 -0.23 -16.34
CA MET A 219 -8.51 0.98 -16.23
C MET A 219 -7.82 2.22 -16.79
N TYR A 220 -6.51 2.36 -16.60
CA TYR A 220 -5.73 3.44 -17.22
C TYR A 220 -5.86 3.41 -18.73
N TRP A 221 -5.68 2.26 -19.36
CA TRP A 221 -5.76 2.13 -20.82
C TRP A 221 -7.17 2.29 -21.35
N TYR A 222 -8.19 1.72 -20.67
CA TYR A 222 -9.60 1.95 -21.05
C TYR A 222 -9.97 3.45 -21.01
N ARG A 223 -9.57 4.18 -19.97
CA ARG A 223 -9.82 5.63 -19.89
C ARG A 223 -9.17 6.39 -21.04
N ASN A 224 -7.94 6.03 -21.39
CA ASN A 224 -7.22 6.65 -22.50
C ASN A 224 -7.79 6.29 -23.89
N ALA A 225 -8.58 5.24 -23.99
CA ALA A 225 -9.27 4.86 -25.22
C ALA A 225 -10.57 5.64 -25.44
N LEU A 226 -11.27 6.06 -24.38
CA LEU A 226 -12.64 6.60 -24.45
C LEU A 226 -12.80 7.79 -25.38
N SER A 227 -11.79 8.66 -25.49
CA SER A 227 -11.86 9.86 -26.35
C SER A 227 -11.93 9.54 -27.84
N GLY A 228 -11.43 8.36 -28.24
CA GLY A 228 -11.43 7.90 -29.64
C GLY A 228 -12.53 6.85 -29.94
N LEU A 229 -13.40 6.54 -28.98
CA LEU A 229 -14.46 5.53 -29.15
C LEU A 229 -15.84 6.17 -29.28
N SER A 230 -16.74 5.53 -30.01
CA SER A 230 -18.14 5.90 -30.16
C SER A 230 -19.04 4.68 -30.18
N GLY A 231 -20.35 4.89 -30.05
CA GLY A 231 -21.37 3.83 -30.18
C GLY A 231 -21.17 2.65 -29.23
N ILE A 232 -21.24 1.45 -29.75
CA ILE A 232 -21.20 0.19 -29.01
C ILE A 232 -19.86 -0.01 -28.30
N ASP A 233 -18.75 0.34 -28.93
CA ASP A 233 -17.40 0.15 -28.36
C ASP A 233 -17.20 1.03 -27.12
N ARG A 234 -17.69 2.28 -27.19
CA ARG A 234 -17.64 3.19 -26.05
C ARG A 234 -18.46 2.63 -24.88
N THR A 235 -19.70 2.19 -25.15
CA THR A 235 -20.57 1.62 -24.11
C THR A 235 -19.97 0.37 -23.49
N ARG A 236 -19.33 -0.50 -24.30
CA ARG A 236 -18.61 -1.67 -23.80
C ARG A 236 -17.48 -1.28 -22.83
N VAL A 237 -16.65 -0.32 -23.19
CA VAL A 237 -15.52 0.11 -22.37
C VAL A 237 -15.99 0.80 -21.07
N GLU A 238 -17.04 1.62 -21.14
CA GLU A 238 -17.65 2.22 -19.94
C GLU A 238 -18.15 1.15 -18.97
N LYS A 239 -18.79 0.09 -19.48
CA LYS A 239 -19.23 -1.06 -18.66
C LYS A 239 -18.04 -1.78 -18.01
N GLN A 240 -16.96 -2.06 -18.77
CA GLN A 240 -15.74 -2.68 -18.24
C GLN A 240 -15.12 -1.85 -17.10
N LEU A 241 -15.08 -0.52 -17.25
CA LEU A 241 -14.60 0.38 -16.22
C LEU A 241 -15.45 0.31 -14.94
N GLU A 242 -16.76 0.25 -15.06
CA GLU A 242 -17.65 0.14 -13.90
C GLU A 242 -17.50 -1.24 -13.19
N GLU A 243 -17.32 -2.32 -13.95
CA GLU A 243 -17.07 -3.65 -13.39
C GLU A 243 -15.74 -3.67 -12.59
N LEU A 244 -14.65 -3.14 -13.16
CA LEU A 244 -13.36 -3.05 -12.48
C LEU A 244 -13.39 -2.16 -11.24
N LYS A 245 -14.11 -1.03 -11.28
CA LYS A 245 -14.31 -0.19 -10.09
C LYS A 245 -14.99 -0.95 -8.96
N LYS A 246 -16.02 -1.77 -9.28
CA LYS A 246 -16.70 -2.60 -8.27
C LYS A 246 -15.79 -3.65 -7.67
N GLN A 247 -14.92 -4.26 -8.48
CA GLN A 247 -13.94 -5.26 -8.01
C GLN A 247 -12.87 -4.64 -7.10
N LEU A 248 -12.49 -3.40 -7.35
CA LEU A 248 -11.48 -2.67 -6.57
C LEU A 248 -12.06 -1.93 -5.36
N ALA A 249 -13.38 -1.87 -5.21
CA ALA A 249 -14.02 -1.27 -4.05
C ALA A 249 -13.63 -2.01 -2.76
N PRO A 250 -13.31 -1.31 -1.66
CA PRO A 250 -13.01 -1.95 -0.39
C PRO A 250 -14.20 -2.78 0.07
N LYS A 251 -13.95 -4.07 0.37
CA LYS A 251 -14.91 -5.00 0.97
C LYS A 251 -15.04 -4.81 2.46
#